data_2715acede95d1390acdea032d398cf4c
#
_entry.id   2715acede95d1390acdea032d398cf4c
#
_cell.length_a   1.000
_cell.length_b   1.000
_cell.length_c   1.000
_cell.angle_alpha   90.00
_cell.angle_beta   90.00
_cell.angle_gamma   90.00
#
_symmetry.space_group_name_H-M   'P 1'
#
loop_
_entity.id
_entity.type
_entity.pdbx_description
1 polymer ?
#
loop_
_entity_poly.entity_id
_entity_poly.type
_entity_poly.pdbx_seq_one_letter_code
_entity_poly.pdbx_strand_id
1 'polypeptide(L)'
;MELSQLAVPSVYVLIFFLGYPSQWLLQHLEPAPLTMNELIFSNIILILIFVTYTQSVFVDPGTIPADWAETQDLHTNSKETTPKTRKWCRKCSAPKPPRAHHCKACKRCIPKMDHHCPWTSNCVSHTTFPHFLRFLLYTSIGLGTLQKFLFTRLSHLWSTRDLPAYLGPSPFKLFHLFATLLANSITLFALGILLIRNIWCLAVNTTTIEGWEIERHRTLLRRARHFGGYLETPDGVAVRIKRQEFPYDIGIFANIAAGMGTANPIQMLNPFARTPSIQSGLSFPTNGFEDEGTTWPPPDPDRSYKRPEVSRNVGAFTYQNSELSREDTVAAFRRRQEDDEVRRRRPFVDRLEESVRSEKEGQDDDEGYEYGDEASDAEEDVQDKKKRYGDGEGEGEEGWRNSEGERLKDFGVDEDVEFYDEQDDDIPLAELIARRRAASNAASALAYA
;
A
#
# COMPACT_ATOMS: atom_id res chain seq x y z
N MET A 1 13.91 24.17 4.75
CA MET A 1 13.39 23.11 5.62
C MET A 1 12.35 22.35 4.82
N GLU A 2 12.52 21.07 4.65
CA GLU A 2 11.48 20.24 4.03
C GLU A 2 10.29 20.16 4.98
N LEU A 3 9.07 20.29 4.45
CA LEU A 3 7.82 20.21 5.23
C LEU A 3 7.74 18.92 6.09
N SER A 4 8.36 17.84 5.63
CA SER A 4 8.46 16.57 6.35
C SER A 4 9.20 16.70 7.70
N GLN A 5 10.16 17.60 7.82
CA GLN A 5 10.92 17.82 9.06
C GLN A 5 10.09 18.52 10.15
N LEU A 6 9.01 19.21 9.78
CA LEU A 6 8.12 19.89 10.71
C LEU A 6 6.98 18.99 11.22
N ALA A 7 6.77 17.83 10.60
CA ALA A 7 5.65 16.95 10.96
C ALA A 7 5.73 16.46 12.40
N VAL A 8 6.87 15.93 12.84
CA VAL A 8 7.06 15.44 14.21
C VAL A 8 6.93 16.55 15.25
N PRO A 9 7.62 17.71 15.13
CA PRO A 9 7.40 18.84 16.04
C PRO A 9 5.96 19.33 16.09
N SER A 10 5.27 19.37 14.95
CA SER A 10 3.87 19.83 14.91
C SER A 10 2.92 18.93 15.69
N VAL A 11 3.15 17.59 15.65
CA VAL A 11 2.36 16.65 16.45
C VAL A 11 2.63 16.84 17.93
N TYR A 12 3.89 17.03 18.38
CA TYR A 12 4.18 17.34 19.77
C TYR A 12 3.50 18.64 20.23
N VAL A 13 3.52 19.69 19.39
CA VAL A 13 2.82 20.96 19.67
C VAL A 13 1.31 20.72 19.77
N LEU A 14 0.73 19.92 18.89
CA LEU A 14 -0.69 19.60 18.92
C LEU A 14 -1.07 18.82 20.19
N ILE A 15 -0.29 17.81 20.57
CA ILE A 15 -0.49 17.04 21.82
C ILE A 15 -0.41 17.99 23.03
N PHE A 16 0.60 18.88 23.05
CA PHE A 16 0.74 19.88 24.11
C PHE A 16 -0.45 20.83 24.14
N PHE A 17 -0.85 21.38 22.98
CA PHE A 17 -1.95 22.34 22.87
C PHE A 17 -3.30 21.73 23.31
N LEU A 18 -3.63 20.54 22.84
CA LEU A 18 -4.85 19.86 23.25
C LEU A 18 -4.79 19.35 24.70
N GLY A 19 -3.60 19.08 25.22
CA GLY A 19 -3.39 18.60 26.58
C GLY A 19 -3.48 19.72 27.62
N TYR A 20 -2.49 20.60 27.69
CA TYR A 20 -2.32 21.54 28.80
C TYR A 20 -3.18 22.80 28.71
N PRO A 21 -3.23 23.55 27.61
CA PRO A 21 -4.13 24.70 27.49
C PRO A 21 -5.61 24.36 27.69
N SER A 22 -6.04 23.18 27.22
CA SER A 22 -7.41 22.72 27.45
C SER A 22 -7.69 22.42 28.92
N GLN A 23 -6.76 21.80 29.66
CA GLN A 23 -6.88 21.56 31.09
C GLN A 23 -6.97 22.89 31.86
N TRP A 24 -6.09 23.86 31.51
CA TRP A 24 -6.16 25.22 32.12
C TRP A 24 -7.53 25.86 31.87
N LEU A 25 -8.04 25.83 30.63
CA LEU A 25 -9.36 26.33 30.30
C LEU A 25 -10.45 25.68 31.16
N LEU A 26 -10.46 24.36 31.21
CA LEU A 26 -11.49 23.57 31.88
C LEU A 26 -11.44 23.71 33.41
N GLN A 27 -10.28 24.04 34.01
CA GLN A 27 -10.17 24.34 35.43
C GLN A 27 -10.77 25.73 35.79
N HIS A 28 -10.74 26.69 34.85
CA HIS A 28 -11.15 28.05 35.08
C HIS A 28 -12.52 28.37 34.44
N LEU A 29 -13.17 27.40 33.83
CA LEU A 29 -14.48 27.59 33.22
C LEU A 29 -15.59 27.16 34.18
N GLU A 30 -16.26 28.13 34.78
CA GLU A 30 -17.46 27.89 35.59
C GLU A 30 -18.69 27.71 34.67
N PRO A 31 -19.71 26.94 35.07
CA PRO A 31 -19.97 26.46 36.45
C PRO A 31 -19.41 25.03 36.75
N ALA A 32 -18.71 24.41 35.89
CA ALA A 32 -18.25 23.02 36.09
C ALA A 32 -16.74 22.89 35.87
N PRO A 33 -15.88 23.33 36.79
CA PRO A 33 -14.44 23.16 36.69
C PRO A 33 -14.06 21.66 36.72
N LEU A 34 -12.86 21.32 36.19
CA LEU A 34 -12.30 19.97 36.26
C LEU A 34 -12.09 19.55 37.72
N THR A 35 -12.56 18.35 38.03
CA THR A 35 -12.29 17.73 39.34
C THR A 35 -10.84 17.22 39.40
N MET A 36 -10.31 17.04 40.62
CA MET A 36 -8.95 16.51 40.79
C MET A 36 -8.76 15.14 40.18
N ASN A 37 -9.77 14.27 40.25
CA ASN A 37 -9.69 12.91 39.65
C ASN A 37 -9.65 12.98 38.11
N GLU A 38 -10.44 13.85 37.48
CA GLU A 38 -10.43 14.08 36.05
C GLU A 38 -9.08 14.66 35.60
N LEU A 39 -8.52 15.57 36.39
CA LEU A 39 -7.20 16.15 36.13
C LEU A 39 -6.09 15.10 36.19
N ILE A 40 -6.06 14.26 37.23
CA ILE A 40 -5.08 13.17 37.38
C ILE A 40 -5.21 12.19 36.22
N PHE A 41 -6.42 11.75 35.89
CA PHE A 41 -6.67 10.83 34.77
C PHE A 41 -6.20 11.43 33.46
N SER A 42 -6.53 12.70 33.18
CA SER A 42 -6.10 13.39 31.95
C SER A 42 -4.58 13.46 31.82
N ASN A 43 -3.88 13.73 32.93
CA ASN A 43 -2.41 13.78 32.92
C ASN A 43 -1.77 12.39 32.74
N ILE A 44 -2.35 11.33 33.31
CA ILE A 44 -1.89 9.97 33.09
C ILE A 44 -2.02 9.63 31.60
N ILE A 45 -3.18 9.86 30.99
CA ILE A 45 -3.40 9.60 29.56
C ILE A 45 -2.44 10.43 28.71
N LEU A 46 -2.24 11.69 29.04
CA LEU A 46 -1.31 12.58 28.30
C LEU A 46 0.13 12.07 28.35
N ILE A 47 0.60 11.58 29.50
CA ILE A 47 1.91 10.95 29.62
C ILE A 47 2.00 9.69 28.74
N LEU A 48 0.96 8.84 28.75
CA LEU A 48 0.90 7.65 27.88
C LEU A 48 0.96 8.01 26.40
N ILE A 49 0.26 9.08 25.99
CA ILE A 49 0.31 9.59 24.60
C ILE A 49 1.74 10.03 24.25
N PHE A 50 2.38 10.85 25.10
CA PHE A 50 3.75 11.30 24.86
C PHE A 50 4.74 10.15 24.76
N VAL A 51 4.66 9.16 25.66
CA VAL A 51 5.53 8.00 25.67
C VAL A 51 5.34 7.17 24.39
N THR A 52 4.10 6.82 24.05
CA THR A 52 3.83 5.95 22.89
C THR A 52 4.08 6.66 21.55
N TYR A 53 3.83 7.97 21.47
CA TYR A 53 4.21 8.76 20.30
C TYR A 53 5.74 8.81 20.13
N THR A 54 6.47 9.10 21.20
CA THR A 54 7.94 9.11 21.19
C THR A 54 8.51 7.76 20.76
N GLN A 55 7.93 6.65 21.23
CA GLN A 55 8.32 5.31 20.77
C GLN A 55 8.03 5.12 19.28
N SER A 56 6.90 5.58 18.77
CA SER A 56 6.57 5.48 17.33
C SER A 56 7.54 6.28 16.45
N VAL A 57 8.11 7.36 16.97
CA VAL A 57 9.10 8.19 16.27
C VAL A 57 10.50 7.55 16.31
N PHE A 58 10.96 7.06 17.46
CA PHE A 58 12.37 6.73 17.71
C PHE A 58 12.69 5.24 17.70
N VAL A 59 11.71 4.34 17.82
CA VAL A 59 11.97 2.90 17.72
C VAL A 59 12.39 2.56 16.29
N ASP A 60 13.47 1.78 16.16
CA ASP A 60 14.00 1.35 14.87
C ASP A 60 12.97 0.42 14.16
N PRO A 61 12.54 0.74 12.93
CA PRO A 61 11.62 -0.11 12.16
C PRO A 61 12.25 -1.43 11.68
N GLY A 62 13.53 -1.65 12.00
CA GLY A 62 14.29 -2.86 11.66
C GLY A 62 15.04 -2.76 10.34
N THR A 63 16.02 -3.63 10.22
CA THR A 63 16.80 -3.88 9.00
C THR A 63 16.86 -5.38 8.76
N ILE A 64 16.97 -5.78 7.51
CA ILE A 64 17.14 -7.20 7.16
C ILE A 64 18.61 -7.56 7.44
N PRO A 65 18.88 -8.60 8.26
CA PRO A 65 20.25 -9.08 8.47
C PRO A 65 20.88 -9.57 7.16
N ALA A 66 22.16 -9.28 6.95
CA ALA A 66 22.86 -9.66 5.72
C ALA A 66 22.95 -11.20 5.54
N ASP A 67 23.01 -11.93 6.63
CA ASP A 67 23.08 -13.40 6.70
C ASP A 67 21.71 -14.10 6.65
N TRP A 68 20.61 -13.33 6.50
CA TRP A 68 19.26 -13.90 6.52
C TRP A 68 19.05 -15.01 5.49
N ALA A 69 19.56 -14.84 4.27
CA ALA A 69 19.39 -15.80 3.19
C ALA A 69 20.13 -17.12 3.48
N GLU A 70 21.34 -17.03 3.99
CA GLU A 70 22.18 -18.19 4.35
C GLU A 70 21.56 -18.98 5.50
N THR A 71 20.99 -18.27 6.50
CA THR A 71 20.33 -18.89 7.65
C THR A 71 19.07 -19.66 7.24
N GLN A 72 18.33 -19.17 6.27
CA GLN A 72 17.14 -19.86 5.73
C GLN A 72 17.53 -21.12 4.97
N ASP A 73 18.62 -21.12 4.19
CA ASP A 73 19.08 -22.29 3.44
C ASP A 73 19.55 -23.43 4.36
N LEU A 74 20.10 -23.10 5.51
CA LEU A 74 20.49 -24.08 6.54
C LEU A 74 19.27 -24.74 7.21
N HIS A 75 18.15 -24.06 7.34
CA HIS A 75 16.93 -24.58 7.97
C HIS A 75 16.00 -25.34 7.01
N THR A 76 16.11 -25.12 5.70
CA THR A 76 15.32 -25.81 4.67
C THR A 76 16.04 -27.03 4.11
N ASN A 77 16.56 -27.91 4.97
CA ASN A 77 17.07 -29.25 4.57
C ASN A 77 15.99 -30.21 4.03
N SER A 78 14.79 -29.73 3.72
CA SER A 78 13.72 -30.46 3.07
C SER A 78 13.87 -30.38 1.55
N LYS A 79 13.82 -31.54 0.89
CA LYS A 79 13.86 -31.82 -0.54
C LYS A 79 12.77 -31.13 -1.39
N GLU A 80 12.43 -29.89 -1.12
CA GLU A 80 11.55 -29.14 -1.99
C GLU A 80 12.35 -28.54 -3.16
N THR A 81 12.21 -29.20 -4.29
CA THR A 81 12.95 -29.10 -5.55
C THR A 81 12.56 -27.89 -6.42
N THR A 82 11.95 -26.87 -5.91
CA THR A 82 11.76 -25.63 -6.66
C THR A 82 12.38 -24.46 -5.90
N PRO A 83 13.39 -23.79 -6.48
CA PRO A 83 13.90 -22.57 -5.90
C PRO A 83 12.75 -21.55 -5.92
N LYS A 84 12.14 -21.27 -4.76
CA LYS A 84 11.24 -20.13 -4.61
C LYS A 84 12.06 -18.93 -5.05
N THR A 85 11.68 -18.28 -6.14
CA THR A 85 12.33 -17.07 -6.65
C THR A 85 12.28 -16.04 -5.53
N ARG A 86 13.43 -15.79 -4.91
CA ARG A 86 13.54 -14.81 -3.81
C ARG A 86 13.51 -13.44 -4.44
N LYS A 87 12.65 -12.56 -3.93
CA LYS A 87 12.67 -11.15 -4.30
C LYS A 87 14.00 -10.54 -3.85
N TRP A 88 14.59 -9.70 -4.66
CA TRP A 88 15.87 -9.05 -4.40
C TRP A 88 15.73 -7.52 -4.32
N CYS A 89 16.56 -6.85 -3.60
CA CYS A 89 16.62 -5.40 -3.56
C CYS A 89 17.91 -4.89 -4.20
N ARG A 90 17.83 -4.24 -5.35
CA ARG A 90 19.00 -3.69 -6.05
C ARG A 90 19.73 -2.61 -5.24
N LYS A 91 18.98 -1.75 -4.52
CA LYS A 91 19.57 -0.67 -3.72
C LYS A 91 20.28 -1.17 -2.46
N CYS A 92 19.79 -2.25 -1.86
CA CYS A 92 20.41 -2.88 -0.69
C CYS A 92 21.37 -4.02 -1.07
N SER A 93 21.38 -4.48 -2.34
CA SER A 93 22.13 -5.63 -2.84
C SER A 93 21.93 -6.88 -1.96
N ALA A 94 20.67 -7.15 -1.59
CA ALA A 94 20.31 -8.23 -0.69
C ALA A 94 18.93 -8.83 -0.99
N PRO A 95 18.74 -10.14 -0.73
CA PRO A 95 17.44 -10.78 -0.89
C PRO A 95 16.43 -10.23 0.13
N LYS A 96 15.17 -10.10 -0.29
CA LYS A 96 14.07 -9.61 0.53
C LYS A 96 13.33 -10.78 1.20
N PRO A 97 13.12 -10.76 2.53
CA PRO A 97 12.15 -11.64 3.17
C PRO A 97 10.73 -11.40 2.66
N PRO A 98 9.81 -12.35 2.85
CA PRO A 98 8.40 -12.12 2.62
C PRO A 98 7.91 -10.88 3.36
N ARG A 99 7.01 -10.09 2.73
CA ARG A 99 6.41 -8.88 3.30
C ARG A 99 7.39 -7.72 3.55
N ALA A 100 8.64 -7.82 3.06
CA ALA A 100 9.65 -6.76 3.20
C ALA A 100 9.69 -5.89 1.94
N HIS A 101 9.72 -4.56 2.14
CA HIS A 101 9.77 -3.57 1.06
C HIS A 101 10.89 -2.56 1.28
N HIS A 102 11.45 -2.00 0.18
CA HIS A 102 12.45 -0.94 0.28
C HIS A 102 11.77 0.40 0.49
N CYS A 103 12.02 1.03 1.63
CA CYS A 103 11.51 2.36 1.91
C CYS A 103 12.40 3.43 1.29
N LYS A 104 11.81 4.28 0.42
CA LYS A 104 12.50 5.39 -0.23
C LYS A 104 13.02 6.44 0.76
N ALA A 105 12.25 6.74 1.80
CA ALA A 105 12.62 7.72 2.83
C ALA A 105 13.68 7.18 3.80
N CYS A 106 13.52 5.92 4.28
CA CYS A 106 14.48 5.28 5.19
C CYS A 106 15.72 4.74 4.46
N LYS A 107 15.70 4.64 3.11
CA LYS A 107 16.78 4.16 2.23
C LYS A 107 17.28 2.76 2.57
N ARG A 108 16.39 1.89 3.03
CA ARG A 108 16.68 0.50 3.39
C ARG A 108 15.45 -0.39 3.30
N CYS A 109 15.66 -1.70 3.23
CA CYS A 109 14.57 -2.67 3.31
C CYS A 109 14.08 -2.83 4.74
N ILE A 110 12.76 -2.76 4.92
CA ILE A 110 12.07 -2.83 6.20
C ILE A 110 11.26 -4.13 6.27
N PRO A 111 11.43 -4.96 7.33
CA PRO A 111 10.67 -6.20 7.53
C PRO A 111 9.18 -5.93 7.76
N LYS A 112 8.30 -6.65 7.08
CA LYS A 112 6.83 -6.47 7.15
C LYS A 112 6.46 -4.98 7.17
N MET A 113 6.85 -4.27 6.12
CA MET A 113 6.58 -2.84 5.99
C MET A 113 5.08 -2.62 5.75
N ASP A 114 4.48 -1.75 6.56
CA ASP A 114 3.11 -1.30 6.36
C ASP A 114 3.06 -0.03 5.51
N HIS A 115 3.71 1.03 5.98
CA HIS A 115 3.93 2.28 5.26
C HIS A 115 5.01 3.13 5.93
N HIS A 116 5.54 4.13 5.24
CA HIS A 116 6.32 5.20 5.86
C HIS A 116 5.38 6.31 6.31
N CYS A 117 5.29 6.54 7.62
CA CYS A 117 4.41 7.54 8.20
C CYS A 117 5.12 8.90 8.31
N PRO A 118 4.70 9.94 7.55
CA PRO A 118 5.32 11.26 7.63
C PRO A 118 5.14 11.92 9.00
N TRP A 119 4.05 11.62 9.72
CA TRP A 119 3.74 12.19 11.04
C TRP A 119 4.65 11.66 12.15
N THR A 120 5.22 10.47 11.98
CA THR A 120 6.23 9.91 12.89
C THR A 120 7.64 10.01 12.31
N SER A 121 7.77 10.41 11.03
CA SER A 121 9.01 10.40 10.25
C SER A 121 9.72 9.03 10.32
N ASN A 122 8.94 7.96 10.41
CA ASN A 122 9.42 6.59 10.61
C ASN A 122 8.53 5.60 9.84
N CYS A 123 9.05 4.39 9.55
CA CYS A 123 8.23 3.32 9.00
C CYS A 123 7.42 2.64 10.09
N VAL A 124 6.14 2.41 9.79
CA VAL A 124 5.30 1.46 10.51
C VAL A 124 5.61 0.08 9.94
N SER A 125 6.07 -0.83 10.80
CA SER A 125 6.63 -2.12 10.41
C SER A 125 6.42 -3.15 11.52
N HIS A 126 6.97 -4.36 11.37
CA HIS A 126 6.88 -5.40 12.39
C HIS A 126 7.27 -4.93 13.80
N THR A 127 8.33 -4.13 13.93
CA THR A 127 8.84 -3.68 15.24
C THR A 127 8.10 -2.46 15.76
N THR A 128 7.66 -1.54 14.91
CA THR A 128 7.08 -0.24 15.29
C THR A 128 5.55 -0.25 15.35
N PHE A 129 4.90 -1.17 14.66
CA PHE A 129 3.43 -1.27 14.61
C PHE A 129 2.76 -1.36 16.00
N PRO A 130 3.26 -2.15 16.98
CA PRO A 130 2.65 -2.19 18.31
C PRO A 130 2.69 -0.85 19.04
N HIS A 131 3.77 -0.08 18.88
CA HIS A 131 3.91 1.26 19.48
C HIS A 131 2.98 2.27 18.80
N PHE A 132 2.90 2.21 17.47
CA PHE A 132 1.99 3.05 16.69
C PHE A 132 0.52 2.78 17.04
N LEU A 133 0.12 1.52 17.17
CA LEU A 133 -1.25 1.17 17.54
C LEU A 133 -1.60 1.63 18.97
N ARG A 134 -0.69 1.48 19.93
CA ARG A 134 -0.86 2.00 21.29
C ARG A 134 -0.98 3.53 21.30
N PHE A 135 -0.17 4.22 20.50
CA PHE A 135 -0.27 5.66 20.32
C PHE A 135 -1.67 6.06 19.81
N LEU A 136 -2.17 5.42 18.77
CA LEU A 136 -3.52 5.68 18.25
C LEU A 136 -4.60 5.42 19.30
N LEU A 137 -4.48 4.33 20.05
CA LEU A 137 -5.43 3.94 21.08
C LEU A 137 -5.47 4.96 22.22
N TYR A 138 -4.32 5.28 22.82
CA TYR A 138 -4.26 6.24 23.93
C TYR A 138 -4.67 7.63 23.50
N THR A 139 -4.31 8.06 22.29
CA THR A 139 -4.72 9.34 21.74
C THR A 139 -6.23 9.39 21.54
N SER A 140 -6.84 8.35 20.98
CA SER A 140 -8.29 8.28 20.80
C SER A 140 -9.04 8.31 22.15
N ILE A 141 -8.54 7.61 23.18
CA ILE A 141 -9.09 7.65 24.54
C ILE A 141 -8.97 9.07 25.12
N GLY A 142 -7.79 9.69 24.99
CA GLY A 142 -7.54 11.05 25.51
C GLY A 142 -8.43 12.10 24.85
N LEU A 143 -8.49 12.09 23.51
CA LEU A 143 -9.34 13.00 22.74
C LEU A 143 -10.85 12.76 23.02
N GLY A 144 -11.27 11.50 23.15
CA GLY A 144 -12.65 11.15 23.52
C GLY A 144 -13.02 11.64 24.92
N THR A 145 -12.09 11.55 25.87
CA THR A 145 -12.26 12.10 27.22
C THR A 145 -12.36 13.62 27.21
N LEU A 146 -11.44 14.28 26.49
CA LEU A 146 -11.49 15.74 26.30
C LEU A 146 -12.80 16.16 25.62
N GLN A 147 -13.25 15.43 24.61
CA GLN A 147 -14.52 15.68 23.93
C GLN A 147 -15.71 15.65 24.92
N LYS A 148 -15.74 14.64 25.78
CA LYS A 148 -16.76 14.55 26.85
C LYS A 148 -16.72 15.79 27.76
N PHE A 149 -15.53 16.21 28.20
CA PHE A 149 -15.39 17.37 29.05
C PHE A 149 -15.86 18.68 28.38
N LEU A 150 -15.50 18.86 27.11
CA LEU A 150 -15.92 20.01 26.32
C LEU A 150 -17.44 20.05 26.10
N PHE A 151 -18.06 18.91 25.77
CA PHE A 151 -19.51 18.83 25.63
C PHE A 151 -20.27 19.09 26.94
N THR A 152 -19.74 18.62 28.07
CA THR A 152 -20.34 18.91 29.38
C THR A 152 -20.41 20.42 29.63
N ARG A 153 -19.32 21.16 29.36
CA ARG A 153 -19.27 22.60 29.54
C ARG A 153 -20.12 23.34 28.53
N LEU A 154 -20.15 22.90 27.31
CA LEU A 154 -21.02 23.44 26.26
C LEU A 154 -22.50 23.27 26.65
N SER A 155 -22.88 22.11 27.20
CA SER A 155 -24.24 21.85 27.70
C SER A 155 -24.62 22.80 28.82
N HIS A 156 -23.73 23.09 29.77
CA HIS A 156 -23.96 24.08 30.82
C HIS A 156 -24.12 25.50 30.25
N LEU A 157 -23.27 25.90 29.32
CA LEU A 157 -23.39 27.21 28.65
C LEU A 157 -24.71 27.31 27.88
N TRP A 158 -25.16 26.24 27.25
CA TRP A 158 -26.44 26.20 26.54
C TRP A 158 -27.63 26.36 27.51
N SER A 159 -27.59 25.71 28.68
CA SER A 159 -28.64 25.80 29.69
C SER A 159 -28.71 27.19 30.36
N THR A 160 -27.62 27.94 30.37
CA THR A 160 -27.49 29.26 30.94
C THR A 160 -27.53 30.41 29.92
N ARG A 161 -27.85 30.13 28.66
CA ARG A 161 -27.80 31.09 27.54
C ARG A 161 -28.71 32.35 27.73
N ASP A 162 -29.76 32.20 28.51
CA ASP A 162 -30.72 33.27 28.78
C ASP A 162 -30.28 34.22 29.91
N LEU A 163 -29.15 33.91 30.56
CA LEU A 163 -28.57 34.80 31.61
C LEU A 163 -27.87 36.01 30.98
N PRO A 164 -27.82 37.13 31.68
CA PRO A 164 -27.07 38.30 31.22
C PRO A 164 -25.62 37.99 30.94
N ALA A 165 -25.05 38.53 29.84
CA ALA A 165 -23.70 38.22 29.35
C ALA A 165 -22.57 38.46 30.38
N TYR A 166 -22.77 39.37 31.34
CA TYR A 166 -21.77 39.66 32.40
C TYR A 166 -21.64 38.54 33.45
N LEU A 167 -22.60 37.62 33.51
CA LEU A 167 -22.56 36.41 34.35
C LEU A 167 -21.95 35.23 33.66
N GLY A 168 -21.72 35.31 32.34
CA GLY A 168 -21.14 34.25 31.53
C GLY A 168 -19.61 34.29 31.49
N PRO A 169 -19.00 33.29 30.83
CA PRO A 169 -17.56 33.25 30.60
C PRO A 169 -17.08 34.43 29.75
N SER A 170 -15.82 34.85 29.93
CA SER A 170 -15.24 35.89 29.09
C SER A 170 -15.18 35.48 27.63
N PRO A 171 -15.21 36.43 26.67
CA PRO A 171 -15.10 36.12 25.22
C PRO A 171 -13.87 35.30 24.88
N PHE A 172 -12.75 35.50 25.57
CA PHE A 172 -11.53 34.71 25.38
C PHE A 172 -11.73 33.22 25.74
N LYS A 173 -12.39 32.94 26.89
CA LYS A 173 -12.70 31.57 27.31
C LYS A 173 -13.66 30.89 26.34
N LEU A 174 -14.66 31.61 25.82
CA LEU A 174 -15.58 31.09 24.80
C LEU A 174 -14.85 30.77 23.49
N PHE A 175 -14.04 31.71 23.01
CA PHE A 175 -13.22 31.46 21.81
C PHE A 175 -12.32 30.22 21.97
N HIS A 176 -11.62 30.15 23.12
CA HIS A 176 -10.75 29.01 23.41
C HIS A 176 -11.55 27.69 23.48
N LEU A 177 -12.72 27.67 24.11
CA LEU A 177 -13.61 26.52 24.20
C LEU A 177 -14.02 26.03 22.79
N PHE A 178 -14.51 26.92 21.95
CA PHE A 178 -14.93 26.55 20.59
C PHE A 178 -13.77 26.14 19.69
N ALA A 179 -12.64 26.84 19.75
CA ALA A 179 -11.44 26.48 19.01
C ALA A 179 -10.91 25.10 19.42
N THR A 180 -10.85 24.82 20.71
CA THR A 180 -10.44 23.50 21.24
C THR A 180 -11.45 22.42 20.85
N LEU A 181 -12.75 22.69 20.93
CA LEU A 181 -13.80 21.77 20.56
C LEU A 181 -13.68 21.38 19.07
N LEU A 182 -13.50 22.37 18.19
CA LEU A 182 -13.35 22.14 16.76
C LEU A 182 -12.08 21.32 16.45
N ALA A 183 -10.94 21.76 16.98
CA ALA A 183 -9.67 21.07 16.76
C ALA A 183 -9.71 19.62 17.29
N ASN A 184 -10.25 19.43 18.52
CA ASN A 184 -10.38 18.09 19.10
C ASN A 184 -11.32 17.19 18.31
N SER A 185 -12.47 17.72 17.86
CA SER A 185 -13.45 16.92 17.09
C SER A 185 -12.88 16.43 15.77
N ILE A 186 -12.20 17.31 15.02
CA ILE A 186 -11.56 16.94 13.74
C ILE A 186 -10.45 15.89 13.97
N THR A 187 -9.61 16.14 14.98
CA THR A 187 -8.50 15.22 15.30
C THR A 187 -9.02 13.87 15.76
N LEU A 188 -10.02 13.85 16.65
CA LEU A 188 -10.65 12.61 17.13
C LEU A 188 -11.29 11.81 15.99
N PHE A 189 -11.98 12.48 15.08
CA PHE A 189 -12.62 11.84 13.93
C PHE A 189 -11.56 11.20 13.04
N ALA A 190 -10.52 11.93 12.63
CA ALA A 190 -9.47 11.43 11.77
C ALA A 190 -8.70 10.27 12.39
N LEU A 191 -8.25 10.42 13.66
CA LEU A 191 -7.51 9.36 14.35
C LEU A 191 -8.39 8.18 14.74
N GLY A 192 -9.68 8.39 14.97
CA GLY A 192 -10.64 7.32 15.23
C GLY A 192 -10.81 6.41 14.02
N ILE A 193 -10.97 6.97 12.82
CA ILE A 193 -11.02 6.20 11.57
C ILE A 193 -9.70 5.43 11.38
N LEU A 194 -8.57 6.10 11.57
CA LEU A 194 -7.26 5.48 11.43
C LEU A 194 -7.07 4.32 12.42
N LEU A 195 -7.51 4.48 13.67
CA LEU A 195 -7.48 3.41 14.68
C LEU A 195 -8.32 2.21 14.26
N ILE A 196 -9.56 2.43 13.84
CA ILE A 196 -10.46 1.36 13.38
C ILE A 196 -9.85 0.62 12.21
N ARG A 197 -9.32 1.32 11.20
CA ARG A 197 -8.63 0.72 10.05
C ARG A 197 -7.44 -0.16 10.50
N ASN A 198 -6.59 0.35 11.39
CA ASN A 198 -5.43 -0.40 11.89
C ASN A 198 -5.83 -1.63 12.71
N ILE A 199 -6.90 -1.55 13.52
CA ILE A 199 -7.45 -2.71 14.24
C ILE A 199 -7.96 -3.76 13.25
N TRP A 200 -8.65 -3.33 12.20
CA TRP A 200 -9.10 -4.24 11.15
C TRP A 200 -7.93 -4.92 10.44
N CYS A 201 -6.94 -4.16 9.98
CA CYS A 201 -5.73 -4.69 9.35
C CYS A 201 -4.99 -5.68 10.27
N LEU A 202 -4.92 -5.38 11.56
CA LEU A 202 -4.36 -6.29 12.57
C LEU A 202 -5.17 -7.59 12.67
N ALA A 203 -6.52 -7.50 12.68
CA ALA A 203 -7.40 -8.65 12.80
C ALA A 203 -7.29 -9.62 11.62
N VAL A 204 -7.06 -9.10 10.41
CA VAL A 204 -6.88 -9.91 9.19
C VAL A 204 -5.40 -10.10 8.81
N ASN A 205 -4.48 -9.61 9.63
CA ASN A 205 -3.02 -9.63 9.45
C ASN A 205 -2.52 -9.07 8.11
N THR A 206 -3.21 -8.08 7.55
CA THR A 206 -2.80 -7.39 6.32
C THR A 206 -2.06 -6.10 6.64
N THR A 207 -1.09 -5.74 5.82
CA THR A 207 -0.50 -4.40 5.78
C THR A 207 -1.24 -3.53 4.76
N THR A 208 -1.03 -2.21 4.80
CA THR A 208 -1.60 -1.29 3.79
C THR A 208 -1.12 -1.63 2.38
N ILE A 209 0.16 -2.00 2.23
CA ILE A 209 0.75 -2.44 0.97
C ILE A 209 0.06 -3.72 0.46
N GLU A 210 -0.13 -4.71 1.34
CA GLU A 210 -0.80 -5.96 0.98
C GLU A 210 -2.29 -5.76 0.64
N GLY A 211 -2.96 -4.83 1.32
CA GLY A 211 -4.30 -4.39 0.96
C GLY A 211 -4.37 -3.86 -0.48
N TRP A 212 -3.39 -3.03 -0.85
CA TRP A 212 -3.21 -2.55 -2.22
C TRP A 212 -2.94 -3.70 -3.21
N GLU A 213 -2.07 -4.66 -2.85
CA GLU A 213 -1.80 -5.85 -3.68
C GLU A 213 -3.03 -6.74 -3.87
N ILE A 214 -3.84 -6.94 -2.82
CA ILE A 214 -5.11 -7.69 -2.89
C ILE A 214 -6.08 -7.01 -3.86
N GLU A 215 -6.24 -5.69 -3.78
CA GLU A 215 -7.14 -4.95 -4.66
C GLU A 215 -6.64 -4.96 -6.11
N ARG A 216 -5.33 -4.85 -6.31
CA ARG A 216 -4.70 -4.99 -7.62
C ARG A 216 -4.99 -6.37 -8.22
N HIS A 217 -4.81 -7.44 -7.44
CA HIS A 217 -5.10 -8.80 -7.88
C HIS A 217 -6.58 -9.00 -8.26
N ARG A 218 -7.51 -8.45 -7.48
CA ARG A 218 -8.94 -8.46 -7.83
C ARG A 218 -9.22 -7.76 -9.15
N THR A 219 -8.53 -6.68 -9.44
CA THR A 219 -8.65 -5.96 -10.72
C THR A 219 -8.12 -6.79 -11.88
N LEU A 220 -6.96 -7.45 -11.70
CA LEU A 220 -6.41 -8.36 -12.70
C LEU A 220 -7.33 -9.55 -12.97
N LEU A 221 -7.93 -10.14 -11.93
CA LEU A 221 -8.92 -11.21 -12.09
C LEU A 221 -10.16 -10.76 -12.87
N ARG A 222 -10.66 -9.53 -12.62
CA ARG A 222 -11.78 -8.97 -13.40
C ARG A 222 -11.40 -8.80 -14.87
N ARG A 223 -10.22 -8.27 -15.17
CA ARG A 223 -9.71 -8.16 -16.55
C ARG A 223 -9.56 -9.53 -17.22
N ALA A 224 -8.95 -10.49 -16.52
CA ALA A 224 -8.68 -11.82 -17.06
C ALA A 224 -9.97 -12.60 -17.41
N ARG A 225 -11.09 -12.35 -16.73
CA ARG A 225 -12.40 -12.98 -17.06
C ARG A 225 -12.85 -12.72 -18.50
N HIS A 226 -12.51 -11.56 -19.05
CA HIS A 226 -12.84 -11.20 -20.44
C HIS A 226 -11.92 -11.85 -21.47
N PHE A 227 -10.79 -12.44 -21.03
CA PHE A 227 -9.75 -13.03 -21.87
C PHE A 227 -9.50 -14.52 -21.54
N GLY A 228 -10.54 -15.27 -21.15
CA GLY A 228 -10.44 -16.69 -20.85
C GLY A 228 -9.51 -17.05 -19.68
N GLY A 229 -9.29 -16.11 -18.75
CA GLY A 229 -8.43 -16.31 -17.57
C GLY A 229 -6.95 -16.00 -17.82
N TYR A 230 -6.58 -15.45 -18.98
CA TYR A 230 -5.21 -15.08 -19.33
C TYR A 230 -5.09 -13.58 -19.55
N LEU A 231 -3.95 -13.01 -19.19
CA LEU A 231 -3.55 -11.66 -19.57
C LEU A 231 -2.18 -11.73 -20.25
N GLU A 232 -1.99 -10.93 -21.28
CA GLU A 232 -0.71 -10.84 -21.98
C GLU A 232 0.21 -9.83 -21.28
N THR A 233 1.47 -10.23 -21.09
CA THR A 233 2.52 -9.29 -20.74
C THR A 233 2.87 -8.43 -21.96
N PRO A 234 3.48 -7.25 -21.80
CA PRO A 234 3.94 -6.45 -22.94
C PRO A 234 4.89 -7.18 -23.87
N ASP A 235 5.55 -8.23 -23.40
CA ASP A 235 6.42 -9.11 -24.22
C ASP A 235 5.64 -10.19 -24.99
N GLY A 236 4.30 -10.16 -24.94
CA GLY A 236 3.43 -11.12 -25.65
C GLY A 236 3.32 -12.49 -24.97
N VAL A 237 3.76 -12.62 -23.72
CA VAL A 237 3.63 -13.88 -22.96
C VAL A 237 2.28 -13.90 -22.25
N ALA A 238 1.45 -14.91 -22.55
CA ALA A 238 0.17 -15.09 -21.87
C ALA A 238 0.37 -15.69 -20.47
N VAL A 239 -0.01 -14.93 -19.44
CA VAL A 239 0.04 -15.34 -18.03
C VAL A 239 -1.36 -15.67 -17.54
N ARG A 240 -1.55 -16.86 -16.99
CA ARG A 240 -2.82 -17.27 -16.39
C ARG A 240 -2.98 -16.63 -15.01
N ILE A 241 -4.06 -15.87 -14.84
CA ILE A 241 -4.39 -15.23 -13.56
C ILE A 241 -5.36 -16.16 -12.81
N LYS A 242 -4.89 -16.75 -11.71
CA LYS A 242 -5.70 -17.60 -10.83
C LYS A 242 -6.11 -16.81 -9.59
N ARG A 243 -7.31 -17.07 -9.08
CA ARG A 243 -7.72 -16.57 -7.77
C ARG A 243 -6.80 -17.17 -6.71
N GLN A 244 -6.23 -16.32 -5.88
CA GLN A 244 -5.36 -16.69 -4.76
C GLN A 244 -5.86 -16.03 -3.49
N GLU A 245 -5.95 -16.78 -2.41
CA GLU A 245 -6.30 -16.25 -1.11
C GLU A 245 -5.08 -15.63 -0.43
N PHE A 246 -5.33 -14.68 0.48
CA PHE A 246 -4.25 -14.05 1.25
C PHE A 246 -3.67 -15.05 2.25
N PRO A 247 -2.37 -15.38 2.19
CA PRO A 247 -1.83 -16.52 2.91
C PRO A 247 -1.57 -16.29 4.40
N TYR A 248 -1.44 -15.01 4.83
CA TYR A 248 -0.99 -14.68 6.19
C TYR A 248 -2.12 -14.47 7.19
N ASP A 249 -3.38 -14.66 6.80
CA ASP A 249 -4.51 -14.70 7.71
C ASP A 249 -4.62 -16.07 8.37
N ILE A 250 -4.15 -16.17 9.60
CA ILE A 250 -4.11 -17.39 10.41
C ILE A 250 -5.19 -17.41 11.52
N GLY A 251 -6.16 -16.47 11.41
CA GLY A 251 -7.25 -16.30 12.37
C GLY A 251 -7.01 -15.16 13.35
N ILE A 252 -8.11 -14.46 13.70
CA ILE A 252 -8.11 -13.16 14.40
C ILE A 252 -7.19 -13.13 15.64
N PHE A 253 -7.29 -14.09 16.54
CA PHE A 253 -6.49 -14.09 17.77
C PHE A 253 -5.00 -14.31 17.51
N ALA A 254 -4.66 -15.22 16.59
CA ALA A 254 -3.28 -15.47 16.18
C ALA A 254 -2.69 -14.26 15.43
N ASN A 255 -3.48 -13.63 14.58
CA ASN A 255 -3.12 -12.39 13.87
C ASN A 255 -2.80 -11.26 14.83
N ILE A 256 -3.66 -11.03 15.83
CA ILE A 256 -3.45 -10.01 16.86
C ILE A 256 -2.18 -10.30 17.67
N ALA A 257 -1.99 -11.56 18.11
CA ALA A 257 -0.81 -11.95 18.84
C ALA A 257 0.48 -11.75 18.03
N ALA A 258 0.46 -12.15 16.76
CA ALA A 258 1.60 -11.98 15.85
C ALA A 258 1.90 -10.50 15.56
N GLY A 259 0.88 -9.67 15.35
CA GLY A 259 1.04 -8.25 15.07
C GLY A 259 1.46 -7.43 16.29
N MET A 260 1.01 -7.80 17.49
CA MET A 260 1.39 -7.14 18.75
C MET A 260 2.68 -7.70 19.38
N GLY A 261 3.20 -8.81 18.85
CA GLY A 261 4.38 -9.49 19.36
C GLY A 261 4.17 -10.22 20.70
N THR A 262 2.93 -10.37 21.14
CA THR A 262 2.56 -11.04 22.40
C THR A 262 1.10 -11.51 22.35
N ALA A 263 0.82 -12.65 23.00
CA ALA A 263 -0.55 -13.13 23.18
C ALA A 263 -1.21 -12.60 24.48
N ASN A 264 -0.47 -11.92 25.35
CA ASN A 264 -0.97 -11.40 26.62
C ASN A 264 -1.66 -10.04 26.44
N PRO A 265 -3.00 -9.90 26.66
CA PRO A 265 -3.72 -8.66 26.47
C PRO A 265 -3.19 -7.48 27.32
N ILE A 266 -2.70 -7.75 28.54
CA ILE A 266 -2.11 -6.72 29.41
C ILE A 266 -0.84 -6.18 28.78
N GLN A 267 -0.01 -7.04 28.22
CA GLN A 267 1.22 -6.62 27.52
C GLN A 267 0.91 -5.89 26.21
N MET A 268 -0.18 -6.24 25.53
CA MET A 268 -0.61 -5.52 24.32
C MET A 268 -0.91 -4.05 24.61
N LEU A 269 -1.51 -3.77 25.78
CA LEU A 269 -1.81 -2.39 26.23
C LEU A 269 -0.62 -1.72 26.93
N ASN A 270 0.35 -2.45 27.42
CA ASN A 270 1.48 -1.89 28.18
C ASN A 270 2.35 -0.98 27.26
N PRO A 271 2.46 0.34 27.52
CA PRO A 271 3.29 1.23 26.71
C PRO A 271 4.79 0.89 26.79
N PHE A 272 5.21 0.22 27.86
CA PHE A 272 6.61 -0.22 28.09
C PHE A 272 6.86 -1.67 27.67
N ALA A 273 5.92 -2.32 26.96
CA ALA A 273 6.13 -3.66 26.44
C ALA A 273 7.31 -3.69 25.47
N ARG A 274 8.02 -4.82 25.50
CA ARG A 274 9.18 -5.01 24.62
C ARG A 274 8.78 -4.95 23.14
N THR A 275 9.62 -4.35 22.33
CA THR A 275 9.52 -4.35 20.88
C THR A 275 9.68 -5.78 20.36
N PRO A 276 8.86 -6.24 19.40
CA PRO A 276 9.04 -7.52 18.74
C PRO A 276 10.45 -7.65 18.14
N SER A 277 11.00 -8.86 18.15
CA SER A 277 12.33 -9.09 17.58
C SER A 277 12.31 -8.97 16.05
N ILE A 278 13.38 -8.48 15.45
CA ILE A 278 13.51 -8.39 13.99
C ILE A 278 13.36 -9.78 13.36
N GLN A 279 13.92 -10.81 13.99
CA GLN A 279 13.88 -12.18 13.47
C GLN A 279 12.47 -12.73 13.32
N SER A 280 11.55 -12.40 14.24
CA SER A 280 10.14 -12.79 14.09
C SER A 280 9.41 -12.09 12.94
N GLY A 281 10.01 -11.03 12.38
CA GLY A 281 9.51 -10.30 11.21
C GLY A 281 10.11 -10.73 9.87
N LEU A 282 10.90 -11.83 9.86
CA LEU A 282 11.55 -12.33 8.64
C LEU A 282 10.88 -13.60 8.09
N SER A 283 10.06 -14.27 8.88
CA SER A 283 9.28 -15.45 8.47
C SER A 283 7.89 -15.38 9.10
N PHE A 284 6.88 -15.84 8.36
CA PHE A 284 5.49 -15.76 8.79
C PHE A 284 4.80 -17.11 8.55
N PRO A 285 3.98 -17.58 9.50
CA PRO A 285 3.14 -18.73 9.29
C PRO A 285 2.06 -18.39 8.24
N THR A 286 1.71 -19.38 7.43
CA THR A 286 0.66 -19.30 6.42
C THR A 286 -0.53 -20.14 6.83
N ASN A 287 -1.71 -19.82 6.26
CA ASN A 287 -2.96 -20.52 6.56
C ASN A 287 -3.07 -21.91 5.89
N GLY A 288 -2.16 -22.26 4.98
CA GLY A 288 -2.14 -23.55 4.29
C GLY A 288 -3.20 -23.71 3.19
N PHE A 289 -3.91 -22.64 2.80
CA PHE A 289 -4.87 -22.65 1.68
C PHE A 289 -4.23 -22.34 0.34
N GLU A 290 -2.90 -22.19 0.29
CA GLU A 290 -2.17 -21.96 -0.93
C GLU A 290 -2.08 -23.24 -1.77
N ASP A 291 -2.33 -23.12 -3.07
CA ASP A 291 -1.98 -24.17 -4.03
C ASP A 291 -0.45 -24.35 -4.05
N GLU A 292 0.00 -25.60 -4.22
CA GLU A 292 1.43 -25.90 -4.34
C GLU A 292 2.05 -25.09 -5.48
N GLY A 293 3.14 -24.37 -5.17
CA GLY A 293 3.88 -23.56 -6.15
C GLY A 293 3.38 -22.15 -6.38
N THR A 294 2.35 -21.69 -5.63
CA THR A 294 1.93 -20.29 -5.66
C THR A 294 2.77 -19.43 -4.70
N THR A 295 2.99 -18.18 -5.08
CA THR A 295 3.74 -17.20 -4.28
C THR A 295 2.90 -15.95 -4.06
N TRP A 296 3.04 -15.31 -2.90
CA TRP A 296 2.44 -14.02 -2.64
C TRP A 296 3.48 -12.90 -2.80
N PRO A 297 3.18 -11.76 -3.44
CA PRO A 297 1.94 -11.47 -4.20
C PRO A 297 1.85 -12.30 -5.48
N PRO A 298 0.61 -12.49 -5.98
CA PRO A 298 0.39 -13.20 -7.24
C PRO A 298 1.11 -12.53 -8.41
N PRO A 299 1.46 -13.30 -9.47
CA PRO A 299 2.12 -12.74 -10.65
C PRO A 299 1.24 -11.66 -11.29
N ASP A 300 1.83 -10.51 -11.51
CA ASP A 300 1.20 -9.38 -12.19
C ASP A 300 1.85 -9.23 -13.57
N PRO A 301 1.12 -9.45 -14.69
CA PRO A 301 1.67 -9.35 -16.02
C PRO A 301 2.17 -7.94 -16.34
N ASP A 302 1.56 -6.90 -15.78
CA ASP A 302 1.98 -5.52 -16.00
C ASP A 302 3.31 -5.20 -15.27
N ARG A 303 3.71 -5.98 -14.24
CA ARG A 303 4.98 -5.84 -13.48
C ARG A 303 6.17 -6.50 -14.14
N SER A 304 5.92 -7.45 -15.02
CA SER A 304 6.97 -8.15 -15.76
C SER A 304 7.54 -7.29 -16.89
N TYR A 305 7.03 -6.06 -17.05
CA TYR A 305 7.47 -5.15 -18.10
C TYR A 305 8.85 -4.57 -17.77
N LYS A 306 9.87 -5.08 -18.42
CA LYS A 306 11.13 -4.37 -18.57
C LYS A 306 10.87 -3.20 -19.52
N ARG A 307 10.89 -1.96 -19.02
CA ARG A 307 11.02 -0.80 -19.92
C ARG A 307 12.21 -1.10 -20.81
N PRO A 308 12.03 -1.17 -22.16
CA PRO A 308 13.19 -1.18 -23.03
C PRO A 308 13.98 0.07 -22.60
N GLU A 309 15.27 -0.11 -22.25
CA GLU A 309 16.14 1.04 -22.09
C GLU A 309 15.94 1.87 -23.35
N VAL A 310 15.30 3.01 -23.21
CA VAL A 310 15.29 4.02 -24.24
C VAL A 310 16.76 4.42 -24.32
N SER A 311 17.46 3.71 -25.18
CA SER A 311 18.83 4.04 -25.54
C SER A 311 18.76 5.53 -25.91
N ARG A 312 19.26 6.37 -25.01
CA ARG A 312 19.47 7.80 -25.28
C ARG A 312 20.59 8.00 -26.31
N ASN A 313 20.75 7.04 -27.19
CA ASN A 313 21.45 7.25 -28.44
C ASN A 313 20.57 8.18 -29.29
N VAL A 314 20.81 9.47 -29.13
CA VAL A 314 20.26 10.58 -29.94
C VAL A 314 20.51 10.35 -31.45
N GLY A 315 21.12 9.23 -31.86
CA GLY A 315 21.32 8.81 -33.24
C GLY A 315 20.49 7.61 -33.68
N ALA A 316 19.70 6.97 -32.81
CA ALA A 316 18.99 5.72 -33.14
C ALA A 316 17.56 5.92 -33.68
N PHE A 317 17.21 7.08 -34.18
CA PHE A 317 16.20 7.23 -35.20
C PHE A 317 16.79 6.86 -36.58
N THR A 318 17.63 5.86 -36.61
CA THR A 318 18.04 5.22 -37.85
C THR A 318 17.00 4.19 -38.20
N TYR A 319 16.17 4.53 -39.18
CA TYR A 319 15.30 3.59 -39.87
C TYR A 319 16.03 2.25 -40.08
N GLN A 320 15.41 1.14 -39.70
CA GLN A 320 15.94 -0.20 -39.95
C GLN A 320 16.08 -0.54 -41.44
N ASN A 321 15.75 0.35 -42.34
CA ASN A 321 15.93 0.25 -43.78
C ASN A 321 16.99 1.26 -44.25
N SER A 322 18.24 0.95 -43.97
CA SER A 322 19.40 1.71 -44.48
C SER A 322 19.53 1.65 -46.01
N GLU A 323 18.68 0.90 -46.72
CA GLU A 323 18.69 0.71 -48.18
C GLU A 323 17.65 1.55 -48.92
N LEU A 324 16.75 2.24 -48.23
CA LEU A 324 15.75 3.08 -48.88
C LEU A 324 16.34 4.46 -49.23
N SER A 325 16.13 4.90 -50.46
CA SER A 325 16.48 6.25 -50.90
C SER A 325 15.66 7.29 -50.09
N ARG A 326 16.17 8.50 -50.05
CA ARG A 326 15.45 9.62 -49.34
C ARG A 326 14.04 9.85 -49.90
N GLU A 327 13.86 9.60 -51.21
CA GLU A 327 12.55 9.74 -51.88
C GLU A 327 11.59 8.63 -51.49
N ASP A 328 12.08 7.38 -51.36
CA ASP A 328 11.27 6.24 -50.90
C ASP A 328 10.84 6.36 -49.44
N THR A 329 11.69 6.96 -48.59
CA THR A 329 11.37 7.23 -47.18
C THR A 329 10.25 8.25 -47.07
N VAL A 330 10.26 9.31 -47.87
CA VAL A 330 9.18 10.32 -47.91
C VAL A 330 7.89 9.72 -48.45
N ALA A 331 7.98 8.88 -49.49
CA ALA A 331 6.82 8.20 -50.04
C ALA A 331 6.19 7.22 -49.03
N ALA A 332 6.99 6.44 -48.27
CA ALA A 332 6.52 5.56 -47.21
C ALA A 332 5.87 6.32 -46.04
N PHE A 333 6.42 7.49 -45.70
CA PHE A 333 5.82 8.35 -44.68
C PHE A 333 4.45 8.90 -45.13
N ARG A 334 4.33 9.39 -46.36
CA ARG A 334 3.06 9.86 -46.92
C ARG A 334 1.99 8.78 -46.94
N ARG A 335 2.33 7.56 -47.36
CA ARG A 335 1.39 6.42 -47.35
C ARG A 335 0.87 6.13 -45.95
N ARG A 336 1.73 6.14 -44.93
CA ARG A 336 1.29 5.97 -43.54
C ARG A 336 0.36 7.09 -43.07
N GLN A 337 0.65 8.34 -43.44
CA GLN A 337 -0.24 9.46 -43.13
C GLN A 337 -1.60 9.33 -43.81
N GLU A 338 -1.64 8.91 -45.06
CA GLU A 338 -2.86 8.65 -45.79
C GLU A 338 -3.69 7.49 -45.18
N ASP A 339 -3.02 6.41 -44.79
CA ASP A 339 -3.64 5.27 -44.10
C ASP A 339 -4.21 5.67 -42.73
N ASP A 340 -3.47 6.47 -41.95
CA ASP A 340 -3.93 6.99 -40.66
C ASP A 340 -5.10 7.98 -40.82
N GLU A 341 -5.09 8.80 -41.86
CA GLU A 341 -6.18 9.70 -42.16
C GLU A 341 -7.46 8.95 -42.58
N VAL A 342 -7.31 7.88 -43.36
CA VAL A 342 -8.41 6.97 -43.72
C VAL A 342 -8.96 6.26 -42.49
N ARG A 343 -8.09 5.78 -41.59
CA ARG A 343 -8.52 5.16 -40.31
C ARG A 343 -9.24 6.14 -39.40
N ARG A 344 -8.82 7.39 -39.34
CA ARG A 344 -9.47 8.44 -38.53
C ARG A 344 -10.82 8.87 -39.10
N ARG A 345 -11.03 8.78 -40.43
CA ARG A 345 -12.28 9.16 -41.09
C ARG A 345 -13.36 8.10 -40.98
N ARG A 346 -13.03 6.84 -40.62
CA ARG A 346 -14.09 5.82 -40.38
C ARG A 346 -14.90 6.22 -39.16
N PRO A 347 -16.26 6.26 -39.26
CA PRO A 347 -17.11 6.54 -38.12
C PRO A 347 -16.80 5.58 -36.96
N PHE A 348 -16.90 6.09 -35.74
CA PHE A 348 -16.67 5.28 -34.54
C PHE A 348 -17.57 4.05 -34.48
N VAL A 349 -18.79 4.18 -35.00
CA VAL A 349 -19.79 3.10 -35.10
C VAL A 349 -19.30 1.95 -35.97
N ASP A 350 -18.72 2.22 -37.14
CA ASP A 350 -18.23 1.17 -38.05
C ASP A 350 -17.06 0.38 -37.44
N ARG A 351 -16.21 1.03 -36.63
CA ARG A 351 -15.12 0.37 -35.90
C ARG A 351 -15.64 -0.50 -34.76
N LEU A 352 -16.73 -0.08 -34.12
CA LEU A 352 -17.38 -0.83 -33.06
C LEU A 352 -18.11 -2.06 -33.63
N GLU A 353 -18.80 -1.92 -34.76
CA GLU A 353 -19.49 -3.02 -35.44
C GLU A 353 -18.51 -4.07 -35.96
N GLU A 354 -17.34 -3.66 -36.45
CA GLU A 354 -16.28 -4.59 -36.91
C GLU A 354 -15.66 -5.37 -35.74
N SER A 355 -15.47 -4.74 -34.56
CA SER A 355 -15.00 -5.41 -33.34
C SER A 355 -16.04 -6.39 -32.79
N VAL A 356 -17.32 -6.00 -32.76
CA VAL A 356 -18.42 -6.88 -32.30
C VAL A 356 -18.65 -8.06 -33.27
N ARG A 357 -18.41 -7.85 -34.56
CA ARG A 357 -18.53 -8.91 -35.56
C ARG A 357 -17.42 -9.94 -35.46
N SER A 358 -16.19 -9.50 -35.21
CA SER A 358 -15.05 -10.40 -34.99
C SER A 358 -15.18 -11.19 -33.67
N GLU A 359 -15.85 -10.63 -32.66
CA GLU A 359 -16.16 -11.33 -31.41
C GLU A 359 -17.24 -12.40 -31.58
N LYS A 360 -18.21 -12.19 -32.47
CA LYS A 360 -19.29 -13.17 -32.74
C LYS A 360 -18.83 -14.36 -33.60
N GLU A 361 -17.90 -14.16 -34.51
CA GLU A 361 -17.34 -15.24 -35.33
C GLU A 361 -16.39 -16.19 -34.57
N GLY A 362 -15.95 -15.82 -33.36
CA GLY A 362 -15.14 -16.64 -32.45
C GLY A 362 -15.92 -17.40 -31.36
N GLN A 363 -17.27 -17.33 -31.34
CA GLN A 363 -18.08 -17.81 -30.21
C GLN A 363 -18.92 -19.07 -30.47
N ASP A 364 -18.79 -19.71 -31.64
CA ASP A 364 -19.60 -20.90 -31.99
C ASP A 364 -19.03 -22.25 -31.53
N ASP A 365 -17.92 -22.29 -30.77
CA ASP A 365 -17.37 -23.53 -30.22
C ASP A 365 -17.02 -23.37 -28.73
N ASP A 366 -18.01 -23.34 -27.83
CA ASP A 366 -17.85 -23.99 -26.49
C ASP A 366 -19.18 -24.03 -25.70
N GLU A 367 -19.63 -25.26 -25.40
CA GLU A 367 -20.77 -25.55 -24.55
C GLU A 367 -20.43 -25.41 -23.06
N GLY A 368 -21.26 -24.65 -22.36
CA GLY A 368 -21.81 -24.95 -21.04
C GLY A 368 -20.90 -25.06 -19.82
N TYR A 369 -20.82 -23.96 -19.02
CA TYR A 369 -20.85 -24.08 -17.55
C TYR A 369 -21.71 -22.96 -16.95
N GLU A 370 -22.81 -23.42 -16.38
CA GLU A 370 -23.77 -22.66 -15.60
C GLU A 370 -23.13 -22.24 -14.26
N TYR A 371 -23.02 -20.93 -13.98
CA TYR A 371 -22.71 -20.41 -12.63
C TYR A 371 -23.71 -19.32 -12.29
N GLY A 372 -24.31 -19.54 -11.11
CA GLY A 372 -25.41 -18.81 -10.52
C GLY A 372 -25.19 -17.30 -10.34
N ASP A 373 -26.30 -16.62 -10.36
CA ASP A 373 -26.54 -15.20 -10.18
C ASP A 373 -25.85 -14.55 -8.98
N GLU A 374 -25.02 -13.55 -9.23
CA GLU A 374 -24.86 -12.38 -8.38
C GLU A 374 -24.99 -11.12 -9.26
N ALA A 375 -26.24 -10.74 -9.51
CA ALA A 375 -26.63 -9.60 -10.36
C ALA A 375 -26.88 -8.33 -9.51
N SER A 376 -25.93 -7.88 -8.72
CA SER A 376 -26.03 -6.59 -8.00
C SER A 376 -24.94 -5.57 -8.28
N ASP A 377 -23.85 -5.95 -8.99
CA ASP A 377 -22.70 -5.06 -9.17
C ASP A 377 -22.58 -4.44 -10.58
N ALA A 378 -23.57 -4.64 -11.45
CA ALA A 378 -23.45 -4.25 -12.86
C ALA A 378 -23.79 -2.77 -13.16
N GLU A 379 -24.48 -2.05 -12.29
CA GLU A 379 -24.90 -0.66 -12.55
C GLU A 379 -23.89 0.40 -12.05
N GLU A 380 -23.05 0.11 -11.07
CA GLU A 380 -22.01 1.03 -10.62
C GLU A 380 -20.82 1.15 -11.60
N ASP A 381 -20.58 0.10 -12.39
CA ASP A 381 -19.39 0.01 -13.27
C ASP A 381 -19.48 0.91 -14.53
N VAL A 382 -20.68 1.37 -14.93
CA VAL A 382 -20.86 2.17 -16.17
C VAL A 382 -20.59 3.67 -15.94
N GLN A 383 -20.85 4.18 -14.73
CA GLN A 383 -20.56 5.60 -14.42
C GLN A 383 -19.10 5.85 -14.07
N ASP A 384 -18.42 4.85 -13.51
CA ASP A 384 -16.98 4.94 -13.14
C ASP A 384 -16.06 4.84 -14.36
N LYS A 385 -16.49 4.16 -15.45
CA LYS A 385 -15.77 4.12 -16.73
C LYS A 385 -15.59 5.49 -17.40
N LYS A 386 -16.51 6.43 -17.19
CA LYS A 386 -16.45 7.75 -17.81
C LYS A 386 -15.52 8.73 -17.10
N LYS A 387 -15.14 8.44 -15.84
CA LYS A 387 -14.22 9.27 -15.03
C LYS A 387 -12.75 8.80 -15.08
N ARG A 388 -12.48 7.55 -15.52
CA ARG A 388 -11.12 6.96 -15.51
C ARG A 388 -10.34 7.09 -16.83
N TYR A 389 -10.98 7.54 -17.91
CA TYR A 389 -10.34 7.78 -19.21
C TYR A 389 -10.21 9.28 -19.54
N GLY A 390 -9.93 10.09 -18.51
CA GLY A 390 -9.59 11.51 -18.63
C GLY A 390 -8.12 11.72 -18.44
N ASP A 391 -7.45 12.03 -19.55
CA ASP A 391 -6.18 12.72 -19.68
C ASP A 391 -4.93 12.14 -18.98
N GLY A 392 -4.06 11.54 -19.80
CA GLY A 392 -2.66 11.89 -19.73
C GLY A 392 -1.69 10.82 -19.26
N GLU A 393 -0.75 10.63 -20.07
CA GLU A 393 0.67 10.34 -19.84
C GLU A 393 0.97 9.35 -18.69
N GLY A 394 1.00 8.07 -19.02
CA GLY A 394 1.40 7.01 -18.12
C GLY A 394 0.60 5.74 -18.38
N GLU A 395 0.59 5.24 -19.61
CA GLU A 395 0.09 3.90 -19.92
C GLU A 395 1.07 2.88 -19.35
N GLY A 396 0.73 2.34 -18.19
CA GLY A 396 1.49 1.32 -17.49
C GLY A 396 1.04 1.25 -16.05
N GLU A 397 1.63 0.35 -15.31
CA GLU A 397 1.37 0.12 -13.88
C GLU A 397 1.64 1.35 -12.99
N GLU A 398 2.50 2.27 -13.43
CA GLU A 398 2.76 3.56 -12.76
C GLU A 398 1.49 4.43 -12.65
N GLY A 399 0.45 4.14 -13.43
CA GLY A 399 -0.84 4.83 -13.41
C GLY A 399 -1.92 4.20 -12.52
N TRP A 400 -1.78 2.93 -12.13
CA TRP A 400 -2.84 2.26 -11.38
C TRP A 400 -2.97 2.79 -9.94
N ARG A 401 -4.22 3.03 -9.53
CA ARG A 401 -4.58 3.48 -8.18
C ARG A 401 -5.61 2.53 -7.59
N ASN A 402 -5.56 2.35 -6.27
CA ASN A 402 -6.59 1.61 -5.55
C ASN A 402 -7.91 2.40 -5.48
N SER A 403 -8.94 1.83 -4.85
CA SER A 403 -10.24 2.50 -4.65
C SER A 403 -10.15 3.80 -3.85
N GLU A 404 -9.15 3.94 -3.01
CA GLU A 404 -8.85 5.16 -2.23
C GLU A 404 -8.03 6.19 -3.04
N GLY A 405 -7.62 5.87 -4.27
CA GLY A 405 -6.83 6.72 -5.16
C GLY A 405 -5.33 6.71 -4.89
N GLU A 406 -4.84 5.77 -4.07
CA GLU A 406 -3.44 5.67 -3.64
C GLU A 406 -2.62 4.81 -4.61
N ARG A 407 -1.34 5.15 -4.75
CA ARG A 407 -0.31 4.37 -5.44
C ARG A 407 0.64 3.73 -4.42
N LEU A 408 1.40 2.74 -4.87
CA LEU A 408 2.38 2.06 -4.01
C LEU A 408 3.43 3.03 -3.41
N LYS A 409 3.83 4.05 -4.19
CA LYS A 409 4.75 5.11 -3.71
C LYS A 409 4.20 5.94 -2.55
N ASP A 410 2.87 6.06 -2.42
CA ASP A 410 2.25 6.86 -1.38
C ASP A 410 2.43 6.19 0.00
N PHE A 411 2.66 4.87 0.02
CA PHE A 411 3.07 4.12 1.21
C PHE A 411 4.58 4.23 1.51
N GLY A 412 5.33 5.02 0.73
CA GLY A 412 6.78 5.19 0.87
C GLY A 412 7.62 4.08 0.27
N VAL A 413 7.02 3.15 -0.47
CA VAL A 413 7.73 2.10 -1.20
C VAL A 413 8.47 2.71 -2.39
N ASP A 414 9.65 2.20 -2.66
CA ASP A 414 10.44 2.58 -3.81
C ASP A 414 10.04 1.72 -5.01
N GLU A 415 9.18 2.27 -5.88
CA GLU A 415 8.65 1.58 -7.06
C GLU A 415 9.77 1.13 -8.01
N ASP A 416 10.85 1.90 -8.14
CA ASP A 416 12.00 1.56 -8.98
C ASP A 416 12.70 0.27 -8.54
N VAL A 417 12.54 -0.12 -7.27
CA VAL A 417 13.11 -1.34 -6.69
C VAL A 417 12.10 -2.49 -6.69
N GLU A 418 10.80 -2.17 -6.54
CA GLU A 418 9.77 -3.18 -6.38
C GLU A 418 9.38 -3.85 -7.71
N PHE A 419 9.47 -3.12 -8.82
CA PHE A 419 9.03 -3.58 -10.14
C PHE A 419 10.10 -4.28 -10.99
N TYR A 420 11.30 -4.47 -10.45
CA TYR A 420 12.35 -5.16 -11.17
C TYR A 420 12.45 -6.63 -10.77
N ASP A 421 12.27 -7.51 -11.75
CA ASP A 421 12.61 -8.92 -11.65
C ASP A 421 14.09 -9.11 -12.01
N GLU A 422 14.81 -9.82 -11.16
CA GLU A 422 16.25 -9.80 -11.02
C GLU A 422 17.05 -10.70 -11.92
N GLN A 423 16.38 -11.52 -12.69
CA GLN A 423 17.08 -12.66 -13.26
C GLN A 423 18.09 -12.33 -14.37
N ASP A 424 18.09 -11.11 -14.94
CA ASP A 424 18.90 -10.85 -16.13
C ASP A 424 19.87 -9.66 -16.07
N ASP A 425 19.77 -8.71 -15.14
CA ASP A 425 20.56 -7.47 -15.22
C ASP A 425 21.95 -7.51 -14.53
N ASP A 426 22.17 -8.44 -13.60
CA ASP A 426 23.46 -8.60 -12.91
C ASP A 426 24.30 -9.78 -13.39
N ILE A 427 23.78 -10.55 -14.37
CA ILE A 427 24.58 -11.61 -14.99
C ILE A 427 25.43 -10.96 -16.10
N PRO A 428 26.77 -11.04 -16.02
CA PRO A 428 27.62 -10.55 -17.10
C PRO A 428 27.13 -11.14 -18.43
N LEU A 429 27.04 -10.31 -19.47
CA LEU A 429 26.55 -10.71 -20.80
C LEU A 429 27.21 -12.02 -21.31
N ALA A 430 28.47 -12.23 -20.95
CA ALA A 430 29.21 -13.46 -21.25
C ALA A 430 28.60 -14.70 -20.59
N GLU A 431 28.08 -14.57 -19.35
CA GLU A 431 27.45 -15.67 -18.61
C GLU A 431 26.02 -15.93 -19.11
N LEU A 432 25.27 -14.88 -19.48
CA LEU A 432 23.97 -14.98 -20.14
C LEU A 432 24.08 -15.71 -21.49
N ILE A 433 25.10 -15.37 -22.30
CA ILE A 433 25.38 -16.04 -23.56
C ILE A 433 25.77 -17.52 -23.31
N ALA A 434 26.56 -17.80 -22.29
CA ALA A 434 26.94 -19.16 -21.91
C ALA A 434 25.72 -20.00 -21.50
N ARG A 435 24.82 -19.45 -20.66
CA ARG A 435 23.56 -20.12 -20.25
C ARG A 435 22.63 -20.40 -21.43
N ARG A 436 22.45 -19.42 -22.35
CA ARG A 436 21.64 -19.61 -23.57
C ARG A 436 22.24 -20.68 -24.50
N ARG A 437 23.57 -20.72 -24.64
CA ARG A 437 24.24 -21.76 -25.42
C ARG A 437 24.08 -23.14 -24.77
N ALA A 438 24.19 -23.25 -23.46
CA ALA A 438 23.98 -24.48 -22.71
C ALA A 438 22.53 -25.00 -22.84
N ALA A 439 21.55 -24.09 -22.71
CA ALA A 439 20.14 -24.44 -22.90
C ALA A 439 19.81 -24.84 -24.32
N SER A 440 20.36 -24.18 -25.35
CA SER A 440 20.23 -24.55 -26.76
C SER A 440 20.86 -25.91 -27.07
N ASN A 441 22.02 -26.19 -26.49
CA ASN A 441 22.69 -27.49 -26.66
C ASN A 441 21.94 -28.62 -25.95
N ALA A 442 21.35 -28.37 -24.77
CA ALA A 442 20.50 -29.32 -24.06
C ALA A 442 19.20 -29.61 -24.83
N ALA A 443 18.57 -28.59 -25.41
CA ALA A 443 17.38 -28.76 -26.26
C ALA A 443 17.69 -29.53 -27.55
N SER A 444 18.85 -29.27 -28.14
CA SER A 444 19.32 -30.02 -29.33
C SER A 444 19.66 -31.49 -29.01
N ALA A 445 20.21 -31.76 -27.83
CA ALA A 445 20.49 -33.11 -27.38
C ALA A 445 19.24 -33.95 -27.13
N LEU A 446 18.16 -33.30 -26.61
CA LEU A 446 16.84 -33.93 -26.42
C LEU A 446 16.07 -34.16 -27.72
N ALA A 447 16.39 -33.43 -28.79
CA ALA A 447 15.76 -33.59 -30.10
C ALA A 447 16.41 -34.75 -30.96
N TYR A 448 17.55 -35.25 -30.53
CA TYR A 448 18.29 -36.36 -31.20
C TYR A 448 18.28 -37.65 -30.38
N ALA A 449 17.63 -37.71 -29.22
CA ALA A 449 17.39 -38.90 -28.42
C ALA A 449 15.92 -39.34 -28.54
#